data_7c4cd343aed88871c182ffbb56ce8ac4
#
_entry.id   7c4cd343aed88871c182ffbb56ce8ac4
#
_cell.length_a   1.000
_cell.length_b   1.000
_cell.length_c   1.000
_cell.angle_alpha   90.00
_cell.angle_beta   90.00
_cell.angle_gamma   90.00
#
_symmetry.space_group_name_H-M   'P 1'
#
loop_
_entity.id
_entity.type
_entity.pdbx_description
1 polymer ?
#
loop_
_entity_poly.entity_id
_entity_poly.type
_entity_poly.pdbx_seq_one_letter_code
_entity_poly.pdbx_strand_id
1 'polypeptide(L)' 'FDTKEQAEKEAYKYGCEGAHQMGDKWMPCSIHKHNH' A
#
# COMPACT_ATOMS: atom_id res chain seq x y z
N PHE A 1 6.54 -1.37 5.96
CA PHE A 1 5.97 -0.61 7.04
C PHE A 1 5.44 -1.54 8.12
N ASP A 2 5.43 -1.07 9.34
CA ASP A 2 5.01 -1.90 10.46
C ASP A 2 3.52 -1.96 10.60
N THR A 3 2.79 -0.99 10.15
CA THR A 3 1.36 -0.99 10.33
C THR A 3 0.67 -0.67 9.03
N LYS A 4 -0.55 -1.11 8.94
CA LYS A 4 -1.34 -0.86 7.75
C LYS A 4 -1.57 0.61 7.56
N GLU A 5 -1.80 1.32 8.64
CA GLU A 5 -2.05 2.74 8.54
C GLU A 5 -0.88 3.48 7.94
N GLN A 6 0.32 3.13 8.32
CA GLN A 6 1.47 3.79 7.78
C GLN A 6 1.64 3.48 6.31
N ALA A 7 1.38 2.25 5.92
CA ALA A 7 1.48 1.88 4.52
C ALA A 7 0.44 2.62 3.69
N GLU A 8 -0.74 2.80 4.25
CA GLU A 8 -1.79 3.51 3.54
C GLU A 8 -1.43 4.97 3.36
N LYS A 9 -0.83 5.56 4.39
CA LYS A 9 -0.43 6.93 4.28
C LYS A 9 0.62 7.08 3.22
N GLU A 10 1.56 6.17 3.15
CA GLU A 10 2.59 6.25 2.13
C GLU A 10 2.02 6.02 0.74
N ALA A 11 0.96 5.22 0.66
CA ALA A 11 0.36 4.97 -0.64
C ALA A 11 -0.14 6.25 -1.27
N TYR A 12 -0.67 7.16 -0.46
CA TYR A 12 -1.13 8.41 -1.00
C TYR A 12 0.01 9.21 -1.62
N LYS A 13 1.19 9.10 -1.06
CA LYS A 13 2.31 9.83 -1.59
C LYS A 13 2.73 9.29 -2.93
N TYR A 14 2.46 8.02 -3.16
CA TYR A 14 2.83 7.41 -4.43
C TYR A 14 1.67 7.44 -5.43
N GLY A 15 0.58 8.02 -5.06
CA GLY A 15 -0.55 8.07 -5.96
C GLY A 15 -1.36 6.80 -5.98
N CYS A 16 -1.25 5.97 -4.94
CA CYS A 16 -1.99 4.75 -4.86
C CYS A 16 -2.98 4.81 -3.74
N GLU A 17 -3.68 3.76 -3.51
CA GLU A 17 -4.53 3.73 -2.35
C GLU A 17 -4.50 2.36 -1.78
N GLY A 18 -4.62 2.26 -0.49
CA GLY A 18 -4.68 1.00 0.22
C GLY A 18 -3.32 0.47 0.55
N ALA A 19 -3.30 -0.67 1.21
CA ALA A 19 -2.05 -1.30 1.59
C ALA A 19 -2.27 -2.80 1.64
N HIS A 20 -1.24 -3.56 1.51
CA HIS A 20 -1.36 -5.02 1.58
C HIS A 20 -0.27 -5.58 2.46
N GLN A 21 -0.52 -6.71 3.04
CA GLN A 21 0.43 -7.32 3.92
C GLN A 21 1.37 -8.24 3.13
N MET A 22 2.65 -8.05 3.33
CA MET A 22 3.61 -8.83 2.65
C MET A 22 4.47 -9.46 3.68
N GLY A 23 4.27 -10.69 4.00
CA GLY A 23 4.98 -11.37 5.06
C GLY A 23 4.58 -10.78 6.37
N ASP A 24 5.50 -10.25 7.12
CA ASP A 24 5.18 -9.61 8.37
C ASP A 24 5.28 -8.11 8.26
N LYS A 25 5.20 -7.55 7.09
CA LYS A 25 5.25 -6.13 6.92
C LYS A 25 4.14 -5.67 6.02
N TRP A 26 3.88 -4.39 6.02
CA TRP A 26 2.83 -3.82 5.18
C TRP A 26 3.46 -2.99 4.08
N MET A 27 2.93 -3.10 2.90
CA MET A 27 3.44 -2.32 1.78
C MET A 27 2.32 -1.45 1.23
N PRO A 28 2.62 -0.28 0.73
CA PRO A 28 1.59 0.58 0.17
C PRO A 28 1.15 0.09 -1.20
N CYS A 29 0.11 0.65 -1.69
CA CYS A 29 -0.38 0.36 -3.03
C CYS A 29 -0.83 -1.06 -3.17
N SER A 30 -1.88 -1.40 -2.45
CA SER A 30 -2.36 -2.75 -2.47
C SER A 30 -3.00 -3.12 -3.78
N ILE A 31 -3.40 -2.20 -4.59
CA ILE A 31 -4.09 -2.50 -5.78
C ILE A 31 -3.23 -2.39 -6.97
N HIS A 32 -3.12 -3.43 -7.73
CA HIS A 32 -2.39 -3.37 -8.90
C HIS A 32 -3.31 -3.08 -9.99
N LYS A 33 -3.49 -1.86 -10.35
CA LYS A 33 -4.34 -1.48 -11.32
C LYS A 33 -3.79 -1.71 -12.62
N HIS A 34 -4.31 -2.50 -13.40
CA HIS A 34 -3.91 -2.60 -14.66
C HIS A 34 -4.83 -1.95 -15.43
N ASN A 35 -4.58 -0.90 -15.93
CA ASN A 35 -5.41 -0.20 -16.74
C ASN A 35 -5.28 -0.62 -18.03
N HIS A 36 -6.08 -0.93 -18.75
CA HIS A 36 -5.91 -1.25 -20.09
C HIS A 36 -7.05 -0.80 -20.89
#